data_8fadccadba0501282b99ca0343fe0ca1
#
_entry.id   8fadccadba0501282b99ca0343fe0ca1
#
_cell.length_a   1.000
_cell.length_b   1.000
_cell.length_c   1.000
_cell.angle_alpha   90.00
_cell.angle_beta   90.00
_cell.angle_gamma   90.00
#
_symmetry.space_group_name_H-M   'P 1'
#
loop_
_entity.id
_entity.type
_entity.pdbx_description
1 polymer ?
#
loop_
_entity_poly.entity_id
_entity_poly.type
_entity_poly.pdbx_seq_one_letter_code
_entity_poly.pdbx_strand_id
1 'polypeptide(L)'
;MSTYAKPANRPIMPYFSSGPTKKRPGWSTAALEDACTGRSHRSAPAKDKIQTAMNLAREILGLPDDYRIGIVPGSDTGAVEMAMWSMLGARGVEVLAWEAFGTEWVSLLYTSDAA
;
A
#
# COMPACT_ATOMS: atom_id res chain seq x y z
N MET A 1 -0.57 5.84 -22.43
CA MET A 1 0.42 5.61 -21.35
C MET A 1 0.98 6.94 -20.94
N SER A 2 0.66 7.42 -19.77
CA SER A 2 1.28 8.62 -19.19
C SER A 2 2.72 8.25 -18.81
N THR A 3 3.69 8.73 -19.55
CA THR A 3 5.10 8.55 -19.20
C THR A 3 5.44 9.59 -18.14
N TYR A 4 5.37 9.20 -16.88
CA TYR A 4 5.89 10.02 -15.79
C TYR A 4 7.40 10.15 -15.98
N ALA A 5 7.85 11.34 -16.37
CA ALA A 5 9.26 11.60 -16.51
C ALA A 5 9.94 11.59 -15.13
N LYS A 6 11.07 10.92 -15.02
CA LYS A 6 11.88 10.99 -13.81
C LYS A 6 12.23 12.44 -13.50
N PRO A 7 12.04 12.93 -12.25
CA PRO A 7 12.42 14.28 -11.87
C PRO A 7 13.89 14.56 -12.21
N ALA A 8 14.16 15.73 -12.80
CA ALA A 8 15.52 16.14 -13.17
C ALA A 8 16.42 16.37 -11.94
N ASN A 9 15.82 16.80 -10.82
CA ASN A 9 16.52 17.09 -9.59
C ASN A 9 16.16 16.08 -8.49
N ARG A 10 17.16 15.67 -7.71
CA ARG A 10 16.93 14.90 -6.48
C ARG A 10 16.25 15.79 -5.44
N PRO A 11 15.34 15.25 -4.62
CA PRO A 11 14.80 16.02 -3.51
C PRO A 11 15.90 16.41 -2.52
N ILE A 12 15.83 17.64 -2.01
CA ILE A 12 16.79 18.16 -1.01
C ILE A 12 16.75 17.30 0.27
N MET A 13 15.57 16.77 0.60
CA MET A 13 15.34 15.92 1.77
C MET A 13 14.78 14.58 1.29
N PRO A 14 15.63 13.57 1.06
CA PRO A 14 15.21 12.27 0.53
C PRO A 14 14.74 11.29 1.63
N TYR A 15 14.36 11.77 2.78
CA TYR A 15 13.90 10.92 3.89
C TYR A 15 12.44 10.53 3.69
N PHE A 16 12.23 9.35 3.14
CA PHE A 16 10.92 8.73 2.92
C PHE A 16 10.76 7.52 3.85
N SER A 17 11.01 7.74 5.13
CA SER A 17 10.77 6.70 6.12
C SER A 17 9.32 6.71 6.59
N SER A 18 8.88 5.62 7.20
CA SER A 18 7.60 5.54 7.90
C SER A 18 7.51 6.57 9.03
N GLY A 19 6.31 7.04 9.32
CA GLY A 19 6.06 8.06 10.33
C GLY A 19 5.80 9.45 9.73
N PRO A 20 5.81 10.51 10.55
CA PRO A 20 5.53 11.87 10.09
C PRO A 20 6.60 12.33 9.08
N THR A 21 6.20 12.50 7.85
CA THR A 21 7.08 13.02 6.79
C THR A 21 6.67 14.42 6.40
N LYS A 22 7.63 15.19 5.88
CA LYS A 22 7.34 16.50 5.30
C LYS A 22 6.35 16.34 4.15
N LYS A 23 5.38 17.23 4.07
CA LYS A 23 4.50 17.33 2.92
C LYS A 23 5.31 17.70 1.67
N ARG A 24 4.82 17.28 0.49
CA ARG A 24 5.44 17.64 -0.77
C ARG A 24 5.59 19.15 -0.94
N PRO A 25 6.56 19.65 -1.70
CA PRO A 25 6.66 21.07 -2.01
C PRO A 25 5.34 21.62 -2.60
N GLY A 26 4.94 22.81 -2.14
CA GLY A 26 3.68 23.44 -2.59
C GLY A 26 2.40 22.84 -1.99
N TRP A 27 2.48 21.89 -1.06
CA TRP A 27 1.30 21.39 -0.37
C TRP A 27 0.72 22.45 0.57
N SER A 28 -0.59 22.58 0.53
CA SER A 28 -1.37 23.39 1.49
C SER A 28 -2.67 22.66 1.83
N THR A 29 -3.41 23.16 2.80
CA THR A 29 -4.72 22.61 3.17
C THR A 29 -5.75 22.70 2.02
N ALA A 30 -5.53 23.53 1.03
CA ALA A 30 -6.34 23.56 -0.19
C ALA A 30 -6.38 22.21 -0.93
N ALA A 31 -5.34 21.37 -0.77
CA ALA A 31 -5.34 20.02 -1.31
C ALA A 31 -6.42 19.10 -0.70
N LEU A 32 -7.09 19.54 0.39
CA LEU A 32 -8.14 18.81 1.07
C LEU A 32 -9.55 19.37 0.80
N GLU A 33 -9.68 20.40 -0.03
CA GLU A 33 -10.99 21.02 -0.34
C GLU A 33 -11.98 20.02 -0.92
N ASP A 34 -11.49 19.11 -1.77
CA ASP A 34 -12.28 18.01 -2.37
C ASP A 34 -12.37 16.75 -1.50
N ALA A 35 -11.88 16.79 -0.27
CA ALA A 35 -11.99 15.65 0.61
C ALA A 35 -13.45 15.37 0.97
N CYS A 36 -13.84 14.11 0.93
CA CYS A 36 -15.20 13.66 1.26
C CYS A 36 -15.42 13.66 2.79
N THR A 37 -15.20 14.78 3.46
CA THR A 37 -15.39 14.92 4.91
C THR A 37 -16.86 14.84 5.28
N GLY A 38 -17.16 14.27 6.45
CA GLY A 38 -18.53 14.13 6.95
C GLY A 38 -19.41 13.14 6.18
N ARG A 39 -18.83 12.34 5.29
CA ARG A 39 -19.56 11.34 4.50
C ARG A 39 -19.05 9.93 4.80
N SER A 40 -19.93 8.95 4.67
CA SER A 40 -19.53 7.54 4.75
C SER A 40 -18.59 7.18 3.60
N HIS A 41 -17.58 6.35 3.88
CA HIS A 41 -16.74 5.72 2.85
C HIS A 41 -17.55 4.85 1.86
N ARG A 42 -18.79 4.48 2.22
CA ARG A 42 -19.73 3.70 1.38
C ARG A 42 -20.56 4.58 0.43
N SER A 43 -20.49 5.91 0.56
CA SER A 43 -21.20 6.82 -0.36
C SER A 43 -20.59 6.73 -1.76
N ALA A 44 -21.39 7.01 -2.79
CA ALA A 44 -20.94 6.96 -4.19
C ALA A 44 -19.67 7.79 -4.42
N PRO A 45 -19.60 9.09 -4.04
CA PRO A 45 -18.39 9.87 -4.28
C PRO A 45 -17.15 9.37 -3.52
N ALA A 46 -17.32 8.72 -2.36
CA ALA A 46 -16.19 8.11 -1.66
C ALA A 46 -15.70 6.83 -2.36
N LYS A 47 -16.62 6.00 -2.83
CA LYS A 47 -16.27 4.80 -3.63
C LYS A 47 -15.56 5.17 -4.93
N ASP A 48 -16.01 6.22 -5.61
CA ASP A 48 -15.39 6.70 -6.85
C ASP A 48 -13.96 7.17 -6.62
N LYS A 49 -13.70 7.88 -5.51
CA LYS A 49 -12.33 8.27 -5.13
C LYS A 49 -11.45 7.07 -4.80
N ILE A 50 -11.97 6.07 -4.10
CA ILE A 50 -11.23 4.82 -3.81
C ILE A 50 -10.93 4.08 -5.11
N GLN A 51 -11.89 3.95 -6.00
CA GLN A 51 -11.69 3.31 -7.29
C GLN A 51 -10.65 4.05 -8.13
N THR A 52 -10.69 5.38 -8.12
CA THR A 52 -9.69 6.22 -8.79
C THR A 52 -8.29 5.95 -8.23
N ALA A 53 -8.13 5.86 -6.92
CA ALA A 53 -6.84 5.55 -6.30
C ALA A 53 -6.32 4.17 -6.73
N MET A 54 -7.17 3.15 -6.79
CA MET A 54 -6.79 1.81 -7.27
C MET A 54 -6.42 1.82 -8.76
N ASN A 55 -7.15 2.56 -9.58
CA ASN A 55 -6.85 2.68 -11.00
C ASN A 55 -5.51 3.37 -11.25
N LEU A 56 -5.23 4.44 -10.52
CA LEU A 56 -3.94 5.14 -10.56
C LEU A 56 -2.79 4.23 -10.09
N ALA A 57 -3.01 3.46 -9.03
CA ALA A 57 -2.00 2.50 -8.57
C ALA A 57 -1.70 1.45 -9.66
N ARG A 58 -2.72 0.93 -10.34
CA ARG A 58 -2.55 0.01 -11.47
C ARG A 58 -1.73 0.64 -12.59
N GLU A 59 -2.05 1.87 -12.98
CA GLU A 59 -1.37 2.59 -14.04
C GLU A 59 0.10 2.84 -13.70
N ILE A 60 0.37 3.36 -12.50
CA ILE A 60 1.74 3.71 -12.05
C ILE A 60 2.63 2.47 -11.94
N LEU A 61 2.08 1.38 -11.43
CA LEU A 61 2.79 0.12 -11.27
C LEU A 61 2.87 -0.70 -12.57
N GLY A 62 2.15 -0.30 -13.61
CA GLY A 62 2.09 -1.03 -14.89
C GLY A 62 1.51 -2.43 -14.75
N LEU A 63 0.53 -2.62 -13.85
CA LEU A 63 -0.04 -3.93 -13.59
C LEU A 63 -0.93 -4.40 -14.73
N PRO A 64 -0.80 -5.66 -15.18
CA PRO A 64 -1.71 -6.27 -16.15
C PRO A 64 -3.16 -6.29 -15.64
N ASP A 65 -4.12 -6.40 -16.56
CA ASP A 65 -5.55 -6.34 -16.24
C ASP A 65 -6.04 -7.53 -15.41
N ASP A 66 -5.37 -8.66 -15.49
CA ASP A 66 -5.67 -9.88 -14.72
C ASP A 66 -5.20 -9.80 -13.26
N TYR A 67 -4.39 -8.78 -12.91
CA TYR A 67 -4.00 -8.53 -11.51
C TYR A 67 -5.11 -7.82 -10.75
N ARG A 68 -5.33 -8.26 -9.53
CA ARG A 68 -6.29 -7.62 -8.61
C ARG A 68 -5.55 -6.67 -7.67
N ILE A 69 -6.16 -5.50 -7.45
CA ILE A 69 -5.71 -4.53 -6.45
C ILE A 69 -6.80 -4.45 -5.40
N GLY A 70 -6.40 -4.50 -4.13
CA GLY A 70 -7.31 -4.34 -3.01
C GLY A 70 -6.72 -3.41 -1.96
N ILE A 71 -7.59 -2.66 -1.28
CA ILE A 71 -7.26 -1.90 -0.08
C ILE A 71 -7.76 -2.71 1.10
N VAL A 72 -6.85 -3.09 1.97
CA VAL A 72 -7.15 -3.89 3.16
C VAL A 72 -7.00 -3.05 4.42
N PRO A 73 -7.80 -3.31 5.45
CA PRO A 73 -7.66 -2.61 6.72
C PRO A 73 -6.44 -3.11 7.49
N GLY A 74 -5.89 -2.25 8.34
CA GLY A 74 -4.79 -2.60 9.25
C GLY A 74 -3.48 -1.93 8.83
N SER A 75 -2.41 -2.68 8.91
CA SER A 75 -1.04 -2.27 8.60
C SER A 75 -0.47 -3.09 7.44
N ASP A 76 0.76 -2.78 7.02
CA ASP A 76 1.51 -3.59 6.07
C ASP A 76 1.66 -5.03 6.57
N THR A 77 1.94 -5.21 7.86
CA THR A 77 1.98 -6.53 8.51
C THR A 77 0.65 -7.26 8.39
N GLY A 78 -0.48 -6.59 8.65
CA GLY A 78 -1.80 -7.19 8.47
C GLY A 78 -2.09 -7.58 7.02
N ALA A 79 -1.62 -6.82 6.04
CA ALA A 79 -1.74 -7.14 4.63
C ALA A 79 -0.92 -8.37 4.25
N VAL A 80 0.33 -8.45 4.72
CA VAL A 80 1.22 -9.61 4.51
C VAL A 80 0.64 -10.86 5.18
N GLU A 81 0.19 -10.76 6.43
CA GLU A 81 -0.44 -11.87 7.15
C GLU A 81 -1.68 -12.39 6.41
N MET A 82 -2.56 -11.51 5.97
CA MET A 82 -3.74 -11.89 5.18
C MET A 82 -3.36 -12.59 3.88
N ALA A 83 -2.30 -12.14 3.20
CA ALA A 83 -1.81 -12.78 1.99
C ALA A 83 -1.25 -14.17 2.29
N MET A 84 -0.49 -14.34 3.36
CA MET A 84 0.02 -15.64 3.79
C MET A 84 -1.12 -16.62 4.10
N TRP A 85 -2.09 -16.22 4.90
CA TRP A 85 -3.26 -17.06 5.23
C TRP A 85 -4.10 -17.45 4.02
N SER A 86 -4.17 -16.59 3.01
CA SER A 86 -5.02 -16.81 1.83
C SER A 86 -4.32 -17.54 0.70
N MET A 87 -3.00 -17.45 0.59
CA MET A 87 -2.24 -17.88 -0.59
C MET A 87 -1.28 -19.03 -0.30
N LEU A 88 -0.85 -19.22 0.95
CA LEU A 88 -0.01 -20.35 1.33
C LEU A 88 -0.89 -21.59 1.56
N GLY A 89 -0.39 -22.75 1.10
CA GLY A 89 -1.08 -24.04 1.25
C GLY A 89 -0.25 -25.01 2.10
N ALA A 90 -0.54 -26.29 1.99
CA ALA A 90 0.08 -27.36 2.76
C ALA A 90 1.53 -27.70 2.34
N ARG A 91 2.10 -27.00 1.39
CA ARG A 91 3.49 -27.21 0.95
C ARG A 91 4.44 -26.46 1.87
N GLY A 92 5.68 -26.96 1.99
CA GLY A 92 6.75 -26.22 2.65
C GLY A 92 6.96 -24.84 2.02
N VAL A 93 7.24 -23.85 2.85
CA VAL A 93 7.44 -22.46 2.44
C VAL A 93 8.86 -22.04 2.79
N GLU A 94 9.56 -21.46 1.83
CA GLU A 94 10.84 -20.82 2.04
C GLU A 94 10.63 -19.29 2.03
N VAL A 95 11.16 -18.61 3.06
CA VAL A 95 11.05 -17.15 3.19
C VAL A 95 12.45 -16.54 3.19
N LEU A 96 12.63 -15.56 2.32
CA LEU A 96 13.82 -14.73 2.29
C LEU A 96 13.57 -13.48 3.13
N ALA A 97 14.29 -13.33 4.23
CA ALA A 97 14.17 -12.20 5.12
C ALA A 97 15.55 -11.63 5.47
N TRP A 98 15.70 -10.32 5.40
CA TRP A 98 16.99 -9.63 5.63
C TRP A 98 16.87 -8.28 6.35
N GLU A 99 15.73 -7.96 6.94
CA GLU A 99 15.51 -6.76 7.74
C GLU A 99 14.48 -7.04 8.83
N ALA A 100 14.27 -6.07 9.75
CA ALA A 100 13.47 -6.29 10.95
C ALA A 100 12.04 -6.76 10.66
N PHE A 101 11.33 -6.09 9.74
CA PHE A 101 9.95 -6.45 9.40
C PHE A 101 9.85 -7.81 8.73
N GLY A 102 10.73 -8.11 7.78
CA GLY A 102 10.77 -9.42 7.14
C GLY A 102 11.00 -10.52 8.15
N THR A 103 11.89 -10.30 9.14
CA THR A 103 12.15 -11.27 10.22
C THR A 103 10.92 -11.46 11.12
N GLU A 104 10.22 -10.38 11.45
CA GLU A 104 8.96 -10.44 12.20
C GLU A 104 7.88 -11.23 11.45
N TRP A 105 7.74 -10.99 10.14
CA TRP A 105 6.76 -11.71 9.30
C TRP A 105 7.07 -13.20 9.18
N VAL A 106 8.34 -13.60 9.16
CA VAL A 106 8.71 -15.02 9.24
C VAL A 106 8.19 -15.66 10.51
N SER A 107 8.20 -14.96 11.65
CA SER A 107 7.69 -15.50 12.90
C SER A 107 6.20 -15.84 12.87
N LEU A 108 5.41 -15.15 12.03
CA LEU A 108 3.98 -15.45 11.84
C LEU A 108 3.74 -16.85 11.25
N LEU A 109 4.66 -17.37 10.45
CA LEU A 109 4.56 -18.73 9.89
C LEU A 109 4.71 -19.81 10.96
N TYR A 110 5.55 -19.58 11.96
CA TYR A 110 5.80 -20.56 13.03
C TYR A 110 4.73 -20.54 14.11
N THR A 111 4.03 -19.44 14.31
CA THR A 111 2.95 -19.34 15.30
C THR A 111 1.63 -19.96 14.82
N SER A 112 1.46 -20.12 13.51
CA SER A 112 0.27 -20.76 12.93
C SER A 112 0.27 -22.29 13.05
N ASP A 113 1.43 -22.93 13.22
CA ASP A 113 1.55 -24.38 13.41
C ASP A 113 1.25 -24.85 14.85
N ALA A 114 0.99 -23.92 15.75
CA ALA A 114 0.75 -24.20 17.17
C ALA A 114 -0.75 -24.22 17.57
N ALA A 115 -1.68 -24.22 16.61
CA ALA A 115 -3.11 -24.25 16.86
C ALA A 115 -3.76 -25.58 16.44
#